data_74ae59b779a5266b99a9b51ab6a81b2d
#
_entry.id   74ae59b779a5266b99a9b51ab6a81b2d
#
_cell.length_a   1.000
_cell.length_b   1.000
_cell.length_c   1.000
_cell.angle_alpha   90.00
_cell.angle_beta   90.00
_cell.angle_gamma   90.00
#
_symmetry.space_group_name_H-M   'P 1'
#
loop_
_entity.id
_entity.type
_entity.pdbx_description
1 polymer ?
#
loop_
_entity_poly.entity_id
_entity_poly.type
_entity_poly.pdbx_seq_one_letter_code
_entity_poly.pdbx_strand_id
1 'polypeptide(L)'
;MWIADQWKDYEVIDCSKGEKLERWGQYTLVRPDPQVIWDTPKTERGWKHMNGHYHRSKKGGGEWEFFSLPEQWQIHYKELTFNLKPFSFKHTGLFPEQATNWDWFSEKIRNAGRPIKVLNLFCLHRWCYSRSR
;
A
#
# COMPACT_ATOMS: atom_id res chain seq x y z
N MET A 1 -9.09 18.53 3.16
CA MET A 1 -8.65 17.14 3.48
C MET A 1 -7.68 16.71 2.39
N TRP A 2 -6.54 16.13 2.76
CA TRP A 2 -5.57 15.57 1.80
C TRP A 2 -5.92 14.10 1.57
N ILE A 3 -6.06 13.70 0.31
CA ILE A 3 -6.46 12.34 -0.08
C ILE A 3 -5.40 11.77 -1.03
N ALA A 4 -5.06 10.49 -0.86
CA ALA A 4 -4.11 9.78 -1.74
C ALA A 4 -4.83 9.26 -3.00
N ASP A 5 -5.42 10.16 -3.80
CA ASP A 5 -6.25 9.86 -4.96
C ASP A 5 -5.48 9.84 -6.30
N GLN A 6 -4.18 10.13 -6.28
CA GLN A 6 -3.37 10.20 -7.49
C GLN A 6 -2.67 8.88 -7.86
N TRP A 7 -2.98 7.81 -7.14
CA TRP A 7 -2.50 6.47 -7.49
C TRP A 7 -3.16 5.98 -8.79
N LYS A 8 -2.33 5.47 -9.73
CA LYS A 8 -2.80 4.73 -10.91
C LYS A 8 -2.64 3.22 -10.72
N ASP A 9 -1.59 2.82 -10.01
CA ASP A 9 -1.22 1.42 -9.80
C ASP A 9 -1.76 0.84 -8.48
N TYR A 10 -2.41 1.64 -7.64
CA TYR A 10 -3.02 1.18 -6.40
C TYR A 10 -4.45 1.65 -6.27
N GLU A 11 -5.32 0.77 -5.81
CA GLU A 11 -6.73 1.06 -5.56
C GLU A 11 -7.30 0.12 -4.51
N VAL A 12 -8.14 0.63 -3.61
CA VAL A 12 -9.02 -0.19 -2.79
C VAL A 12 -10.31 -0.39 -3.57
N ILE A 13 -10.54 -1.61 -4.03
CA ILE A 13 -11.70 -1.96 -4.88
C ILE A 13 -12.96 -2.10 -4.03
N ASP A 14 -12.86 -2.82 -2.90
CA ASP A 14 -13.99 -3.11 -2.02
C ASP A 14 -13.51 -3.43 -0.61
N CYS A 15 -14.39 -3.30 0.38
CA CYS A 15 -14.12 -3.59 1.79
C CYS A 15 -15.33 -4.27 2.42
N SER A 16 -15.13 -5.42 3.08
CA SER A 16 -16.18 -6.13 3.81
C SER A 16 -15.64 -7.12 4.83
N LYS A 17 -16.35 -7.32 5.93
CA LYS A 17 -16.06 -8.37 6.93
C LYS A 17 -14.63 -8.33 7.48
N GLY A 18 -14.10 -7.17 7.78
CA GLY A 18 -12.74 -7.04 8.33
C GLY A 18 -11.63 -7.22 7.31
N GLU A 19 -11.95 -7.21 6.01
CA GLU A 19 -11.00 -7.36 4.92
C GLU A 19 -11.17 -6.27 3.87
N LYS A 20 -10.11 -6.01 3.14
CA LYS A 20 -10.09 -5.15 1.98
C LYS A 20 -9.53 -5.88 0.77
N LEU A 21 -10.21 -5.65 -0.36
CA LEU A 21 -9.80 -6.09 -1.68
C LEU A 21 -9.05 -4.93 -2.35
N GLU A 22 -7.80 -5.15 -2.70
CA GLU A 22 -6.91 -4.12 -3.22
C GLU A 22 -6.30 -4.53 -4.55
N ARG A 23 -6.15 -3.57 -5.46
CA ARG A 23 -5.34 -3.73 -6.67
C ARG A 23 -3.96 -3.12 -6.45
N TRP A 24 -2.91 -3.88 -6.78
CA TRP A 24 -1.51 -3.51 -6.69
C TRP A 24 -0.83 -3.74 -8.05
N GLY A 25 -0.89 -2.74 -8.93
CA GLY A 25 -0.52 -2.87 -10.33
C GLY A 25 -1.51 -3.78 -11.06
N GLN A 26 -1.03 -4.91 -11.54
CA GLN A 26 -1.86 -5.92 -12.20
C GLN A 26 -2.37 -7.03 -11.26
N TYR A 27 -1.99 -7.01 -9.99
CA TYR A 27 -2.35 -8.05 -9.02
C TYR A 27 -3.39 -7.57 -8.03
N THR A 28 -4.27 -8.49 -7.64
CA THR A 28 -5.33 -8.25 -6.67
C THR A 28 -5.03 -9.02 -5.39
N LEU A 29 -5.05 -8.33 -4.27
CA LEU A 29 -4.77 -8.90 -2.95
C LEU A 29 -5.95 -8.70 -2.01
N VAL A 30 -6.17 -9.67 -1.13
CA VAL A 30 -7.08 -9.57 0.02
C VAL A 30 -6.26 -9.54 1.30
N ARG A 31 -6.47 -8.50 2.11
CA ARG A 31 -5.77 -8.33 3.38
C ARG A 31 -6.72 -7.92 4.49
N PRO A 32 -6.47 -8.33 5.74
CA PRO A 32 -7.29 -7.92 6.88
C PRO A 32 -7.14 -6.44 7.17
N ASP A 33 -8.28 -5.78 7.40
CA ASP A 33 -8.35 -4.41 7.89
C ASP A 33 -9.37 -4.32 9.03
N PRO A 34 -8.91 -4.16 10.29
CA PRO A 34 -9.79 -4.12 11.46
C PRO A 34 -10.71 -2.91 11.52
N GLN A 35 -10.47 -1.89 10.68
CA GLN A 35 -11.36 -0.73 10.58
C GLN A 35 -12.63 -1.02 9.77
N VAL A 36 -12.63 -2.10 8.97
CA VAL A 36 -13.77 -2.54 8.17
C VAL A 36 -14.72 -3.36 9.05
N ILE A 37 -15.60 -2.69 9.76
CA ILE A 37 -16.54 -3.30 10.72
C ILE A 37 -17.90 -3.67 10.11
N TRP A 38 -18.15 -3.28 8.87
CA TRP A 38 -19.38 -3.57 8.14
C TRP A 38 -19.32 -4.90 7.39
N ASP A 39 -20.49 -5.44 7.11
CA ASP A 39 -20.67 -6.67 6.35
C ASP A 39 -21.53 -6.37 5.11
N THR A 40 -20.89 -6.14 4.00
CA THR A 40 -21.52 -5.95 2.70
C THR A 40 -21.32 -7.17 1.82
N PRO A 41 -22.23 -7.45 0.87
CA PRO A 41 -22.05 -8.55 -0.06
C PRO A 41 -20.77 -8.38 -0.87
N LYS A 42 -19.91 -9.40 -0.87
CA LYS A 42 -18.66 -9.45 -1.65
C LYS A 42 -18.99 -9.79 -3.11
N THR A 43 -19.52 -8.83 -3.86
CA THR A 43 -19.98 -9.00 -5.24
C THR A 43 -18.86 -8.83 -6.26
N GLU A 44 -17.82 -8.09 -5.90
CA GLU A 44 -16.68 -7.84 -6.79
C GLU A 44 -15.96 -9.13 -7.18
N ARG A 45 -15.63 -9.24 -8.48
CA ARG A 45 -14.98 -10.44 -9.04
C ARG A 45 -13.64 -10.74 -8.37
N GLY A 46 -12.94 -9.71 -7.92
CA GLY A 46 -11.65 -9.83 -7.25
C GLY A 46 -11.67 -10.67 -5.98
N TRP A 47 -12.81 -10.76 -5.28
CA TRP A 47 -12.97 -11.61 -4.09
C TRP A 47 -12.88 -13.11 -4.40
N LYS A 48 -13.16 -13.50 -5.65
CA LYS A 48 -13.09 -14.89 -6.12
C LYS A 48 -11.83 -15.19 -6.94
N HIS A 49 -11.16 -14.17 -7.45
CA HIS A 49 -10.03 -14.29 -8.37
C HIS A 49 -8.84 -13.44 -7.92
N MET A 50 -8.60 -13.37 -6.61
CA MET A 50 -7.43 -12.70 -6.06
C MET A 50 -6.13 -13.46 -6.38
N ASN A 51 -5.01 -12.73 -6.41
CA ASN A 51 -3.69 -13.32 -6.61
C ASN A 51 -3.02 -13.72 -5.30
N GLY A 52 -3.43 -13.12 -4.19
CA GLY A 52 -2.96 -13.47 -2.87
C GLY A 52 -3.95 -13.06 -1.78
N HIS A 53 -4.01 -13.85 -0.71
CA HIS A 53 -4.86 -13.60 0.44
C HIS A 53 -4.06 -13.79 1.73
N TYR A 54 -4.08 -12.80 2.61
CA TYR A 54 -3.45 -12.91 3.93
C TYR A 54 -4.49 -13.28 4.98
N HIS A 55 -4.35 -14.47 5.53
CA HIS A 55 -5.22 -15.01 6.59
C HIS A 55 -4.65 -14.67 7.97
N ARG A 56 -5.43 -13.95 8.77
CA ARG A 56 -5.03 -13.59 10.14
C ARG A 56 -5.24 -14.79 11.08
N SER A 57 -4.20 -15.13 11.85
CA SER A 57 -4.30 -16.14 12.91
C SER A 57 -4.97 -15.55 14.16
N LYS A 58 -5.76 -16.38 14.87
CA LYS A 58 -6.37 -16.02 16.16
C LYS A 58 -5.34 -15.82 17.27
N LYS A 59 -4.13 -16.37 17.12
CA LYS A 59 -3.02 -16.30 18.10
C LYS A 59 -2.05 -15.14 17.82
N GLY A 60 -2.36 -14.28 16.84
CA GLY A 60 -1.47 -13.23 16.34
C GLY A 60 -0.68 -13.68 15.09
N GLY A 61 -0.28 -12.73 14.26
CA GLY A 61 0.33 -13.00 12.96
C GLY A 61 -0.67 -13.51 11.93
N GLY A 62 -0.22 -14.32 11.00
CA GLY A 62 -1.01 -14.93 9.93
C GLY A 62 -0.13 -15.43 8.80
N GLU A 63 -0.75 -15.90 7.74
CA GLU A 63 -0.10 -16.52 6.60
C GLU A 63 -0.66 -15.99 5.28
N TRP A 64 0.21 -15.88 4.27
CA TRP A 64 -0.19 -15.61 2.90
C TRP A 64 -0.56 -16.89 2.18
N GLU A 65 -1.69 -16.89 1.52
CA GLU A 65 -2.07 -17.87 0.51
C GLU A 65 -1.85 -17.25 -0.86
N PHE A 66 -0.99 -17.85 -1.68
CA PHE A 66 -0.66 -17.36 -3.02
C PHE A 66 -1.33 -18.21 -4.09
N PHE A 67 -2.02 -17.57 -5.02
CA PHE A 67 -2.67 -18.25 -6.15
C PHE A 67 -1.88 -18.05 -7.46
N SER A 68 -1.55 -16.80 -7.78
CA SER A 68 -0.79 -16.44 -8.98
C SER A 68 -0.09 -15.09 -8.76
N LEU A 69 0.73 -15.02 -7.71
CA LEU A 69 1.47 -13.81 -7.33
C LEU A 69 2.98 -14.09 -7.48
N PRO A 70 3.75 -13.23 -8.18
CA PRO A 70 5.20 -13.35 -8.22
C PRO A 70 5.81 -13.07 -6.86
N GLU A 71 7.05 -13.52 -6.65
CA GLU A 71 7.77 -13.24 -5.40
C GLU A 71 7.94 -11.74 -5.15
N GLN A 72 8.11 -10.98 -6.24
CA GLN A 72 8.19 -9.52 -6.21
C GLN A 72 7.68 -8.92 -7.51
N TRP A 73 7.13 -7.70 -7.43
CA TRP A 73 6.70 -6.92 -8.59
C TRP A 73 6.88 -5.44 -8.34
N GLN A 74 6.61 -4.63 -9.36
CA GLN A 74 6.76 -3.17 -9.29
C GLN A 74 5.43 -2.47 -9.48
N ILE A 75 5.26 -1.37 -8.75
CA ILE A 75 4.20 -0.38 -8.98
C ILE A 75 4.81 1.02 -8.99
N HIS A 76 4.07 1.96 -9.56
CA HIS A 76 4.52 3.32 -9.75
C HIS A 76 3.60 4.32 -9.07
N TYR A 77 4.20 5.38 -8.53
CA TYR A 77 3.51 6.57 -8.10
C TYR A 77 4.24 7.78 -8.65
N LYS A 78 3.63 8.48 -9.64
CA LYS A 78 4.31 9.55 -10.40
C LYS A 78 5.67 9.04 -10.95
N GLU A 79 6.78 9.70 -10.59
CA GLU A 79 8.12 9.29 -11.04
C GLU A 79 8.74 8.17 -10.17
N LEU A 80 8.04 7.72 -9.14
CA LEU A 80 8.58 6.76 -8.19
C LEU A 80 8.23 5.33 -8.58
N THR A 81 9.20 4.45 -8.45
CA THR A 81 9.03 3.01 -8.64
C THR A 81 9.26 2.29 -7.31
N PHE A 82 8.30 1.47 -6.92
CA PHE A 82 8.36 0.67 -5.70
C PHE A 82 8.44 -0.81 -6.03
N ASN A 83 9.42 -1.50 -5.46
CA ASN A 83 9.50 -2.95 -5.49
C ASN A 83 8.69 -3.50 -4.33
N LEU A 84 7.67 -4.27 -4.63
CA LEU A 84 6.78 -4.89 -3.65
C LEU A 84 7.13 -6.36 -3.48
N LYS A 85 7.04 -6.82 -2.25
CA LYS A 85 7.19 -8.22 -1.87
C LYS A 85 6.29 -8.51 -0.68
N PRO A 86 5.49 -9.58 -0.68
CA PRO A 86 4.78 -10.01 0.51
C PRO A 86 5.76 -10.38 1.60
N PHE A 87 5.58 -9.79 2.79
CA PHE A 87 6.37 -10.15 3.96
C PHE A 87 5.63 -11.19 4.81
N SER A 88 6.30 -11.72 5.83
CA SER A 88 5.71 -12.63 6.82
C SER A 88 4.49 -12.06 7.57
N PHE A 89 4.26 -10.77 7.45
CA PHE A 89 3.06 -10.06 7.91
C PHE A 89 2.18 -9.66 6.73
N LYS A 90 1.00 -9.08 7.01
CA LYS A 90 0.06 -8.58 6.00
C LYS A 90 0.61 -7.45 5.09
N HIS A 91 1.84 -7.02 5.30
CA HIS A 91 2.44 -5.90 4.57
C HIS A 91 3.09 -6.35 3.25
N THR A 92 3.01 -5.47 2.26
CA THR A 92 3.62 -5.63 0.93
C THR A 92 4.90 -4.79 0.75
N GLY A 93 5.32 -4.13 1.83
CA GLY A 93 6.49 -3.24 1.83
C GLY A 93 6.17 -1.77 1.52
N LEU A 94 4.92 -1.42 1.28
CA LEU A 94 4.50 -0.05 0.97
C LEU A 94 3.20 0.30 1.69
N PHE A 95 3.09 1.58 2.08
CA PHE A 95 1.90 2.20 2.66
C PHE A 95 1.38 3.25 1.68
N PRO A 96 0.39 2.94 0.83
CA PRO A 96 -0.08 3.83 -0.23
C PRO A 96 -0.66 5.15 0.29
N GLU A 97 -1.22 5.16 1.48
CA GLU A 97 -1.74 6.36 2.14
C GLU A 97 -0.68 7.42 2.41
N GLN A 98 0.60 7.04 2.45
CA GLN A 98 1.72 7.97 2.63
C GLN A 98 1.97 8.85 1.39
N ALA A 99 1.33 8.58 0.28
CA ALA A 99 1.47 9.38 -0.94
C ALA A 99 1.12 10.87 -0.72
N THR A 100 0.15 11.15 0.13
CA THR A 100 -0.20 12.54 0.50
C THR A 100 0.95 13.25 1.20
N ASN A 101 1.65 12.56 2.10
CA ASN A 101 2.81 13.10 2.80
C ASN A 101 3.98 13.30 1.82
N TRP A 102 4.18 12.36 0.87
CA TRP A 102 5.25 12.49 -0.13
C TRP A 102 5.02 13.71 -1.02
N ASP A 103 3.80 13.94 -1.45
CA ASP A 103 3.45 15.11 -2.27
C ASP A 103 3.62 16.41 -1.47
N TRP A 104 3.12 16.44 -0.24
CA TRP A 104 3.21 17.60 0.63
C TRP A 104 4.67 18.02 0.89
N PHE A 105 5.53 17.12 1.37
CA PHE A 105 6.91 17.52 1.67
C PHE A 105 7.74 17.78 0.40
N SER A 106 7.46 17.06 -0.70
CA SER A 106 8.12 17.31 -1.98
C SER A 106 7.82 18.71 -2.51
N GLU A 107 6.57 19.15 -2.39
CA GLU A 107 6.17 20.51 -2.75
C GLU A 107 6.88 21.55 -1.88
N LYS A 108 6.91 21.34 -0.56
CA LYS A 108 7.61 22.25 0.38
C LYS A 108 9.10 22.38 0.05
N ILE A 109 9.76 21.26 -0.26
CA ILE A 109 11.19 21.24 -0.61
C ILE A 109 11.43 22.00 -1.93
N ARG A 110 10.63 21.74 -2.97
CA ARG A 110 10.75 22.42 -4.26
C ARG A 110 10.57 23.93 -4.16
N ASN A 111 9.58 24.37 -3.37
CA ASN A 111 9.22 25.78 -3.23
C ASN A 111 10.12 26.55 -2.25
N ALA A 112 11.01 25.88 -1.54
CA ALA A 112 11.89 26.52 -0.56
C ALA A 112 12.97 27.43 -1.18
N GLY A 113 13.35 27.21 -2.45
CA GLY A 113 14.38 28.00 -3.16
C GLY A 113 15.78 27.92 -2.54
N ARG A 114 16.01 26.99 -1.61
CA ARG A 114 17.28 26.77 -0.89
C ARG A 114 17.43 25.30 -0.48
N PRO A 115 18.64 24.83 -0.20
CA PRO A 115 18.84 23.51 0.37
C PRO A 115 18.08 23.32 1.70
N ILE A 116 17.36 22.21 1.83
CA ILE A 116 16.56 21.88 3.03
C ILE A 116 17.17 20.66 3.70
N LYS A 117 17.33 20.74 5.03
CA LYS A 117 17.64 19.60 5.88
C LYS A 117 16.33 18.98 6.35
N VAL A 118 16.16 17.69 6.10
CA VAL A 118 14.96 16.94 6.51
C VAL A 118 15.34 15.90 7.57
N LEU A 119 14.62 15.92 8.68
CA LEU A 119 14.69 14.89 9.71
C LEU A 119 13.48 13.96 9.59
N ASN A 120 13.72 12.69 9.33
CA ASN A 120 12.70 11.67 9.32
C ASN A 120 12.93 10.70 10.49
N LEU A 121 12.06 10.73 11.48
CA LEU A 121 12.19 9.94 12.72
C LEU A 121 11.69 8.50 12.59
N PHE A 122 10.81 8.22 11.62
CA PHE A 122 10.16 6.91 11.43
C PHE A 122 10.26 6.43 9.99
N CYS A 123 11.44 6.55 9.38
CA CYS A 123 11.67 6.10 8.02
C CYS A 123 11.84 4.59 7.97
N LEU A 124 10.77 3.87 7.65
CA LEU A 124 10.80 2.43 7.37
C LEU A 124 11.28 2.11 5.95
N HIS A 125 11.26 3.09 5.05
CA HIS A 125 11.64 2.92 3.66
C HIS A 125 12.75 3.89 3.26
N ARG A 126 13.77 3.35 2.62
CA ARG A 126 14.92 4.08 2.09
C ARG A 126 14.55 5.25 1.17
N TRP A 127 13.34 5.20 0.61
CA TRP A 127 12.82 6.21 -0.29
C TRP A 127 12.56 7.57 0.37
N CYS A 128 12.09 7.61 1.62
CA CYS A 128 11.90 8.88 2.33
C CYS A 128 13.20 9.70 2.44
N TYR A 129 14.36 9.03 2.34
CA TYR A 129 15.67 9.66 2.41
C TYR A 129 16.21 10.12 1.06
N SER A 130 15.93 9.41 -0.03
CA SER A 130 16.56 9.68 -1.33
C SER A 130 16.03 10.94 -2.01
N ARG A 131 14.82 11.40 -1.67
CA ARG A 131 14.20 12.59 -2.26
C ARG A 131 14.44 13.90 -1.50
N SER A 132 15.02 13.83 -0.32
CA SER A 132 15.39 15.00 0.49
C SER A 132 16.75 15.60 0.14
N ARG A 133 17.43 15.09 -0.92
CA ARG A 133 18.69 15.63 -1.45
C ARG A 133 18.46 16.63 -2.55
#